data_9a037bd9ffc1d4dfd6e3d57c8f189f37
#
_entry.id   9a037bd9ffc1d4dfd6e3d57c8f189f37
#
_cell.length_a   1.000
_cell.length_b   1.000
_cell.length_c   1.000
_cell.angle_alpha   90.00
_cell.angle_beta   90.00
_cell.angle_gamma   90.00
#
_symmetry.space_group_name_H-M   'P 1'
#
loop_
_entity.id
_entity.type
_entity.pdbx_description
1 polymer ?
#
loop_
_entity_poly.entity_id
_entity_poly.type
_entity_poly.pdbx_seq_one_letter_code
_entity_poly.pdbx_strand_id
1 'polypeptide(L)'
;YFNELKRCVKKLGFVGVKLHTIGHAVNPSGTDGTTVFEAANELGIPVMVHTGPGIPFAAPSSLQPQLDRFPDVKVVMAHAGHGIFSGEAIAMGQIYPQVYLEPSWCTFYNVGAMVDVLGPERVLFGSDLPGNVPIQIDTFKALGLSKDAEELVFGKAAKELFQIN
;
A
#
# COMPACT_ATOMS: atom_id res chain seq x y z
N TYR A 1 -14.86 11.41 -12.59
CA TYR A 1 -14.16 10.55 -11.61
C TYR A 1 -14.64 10.82 -10.19
N PHE A 2 -14.48 12.06 -9.66
CA PHE A 2 -14.78 12.39 -8.25
C PHE A 2 -16.21 12.02 -7.83
N ASN A 3 -17.22 12.38 -8.62
CA ASN A 3 -18.63 12.08 -8.30
C ASN A 3 -18.89 10.57 -8.16
N GLU A 4 -18.24 9.75 -8.99
CA GLU A 4 -18.39 8.30 -8.92
C GLU A 4 -17.66 7.73 -7.70
N LEU A 5 -16.42 8.16 -7.42
CA LEU A 5 -15.72 7.74 -6.21
C LEU A 5 -16.49 8.14 -4.95
N LYS A 6 -17.03 9.37 -4.90
CA LYS A 6 -17.89 9.84 -3.80
C LYS A 6 -19.13 8.97 -3.65
N ARG A 7 -19.77 8.57 -4.74
CA ARG A 7 -20.92 7.65 -4.73
C ARG A 7 -20.51 6.29 -4.15
N CYS A 8 -19.38 5.73 -4.59
CA CYS A 8 -18.84 4.46 -4.08
C CYS A 8 -18.58 4.50 -2.57
N VAL A 9 -17.94 5.56 -2.10
CA VAL A 9 -17.63 5.73 -0.67
C VAL A 9 -18.91 5.96 0.14
N LYS A 10 -19.74 6.95 -0.24
CA LYS A 10 -20.86 7.38 0.59
C LYS A 10 -22.10 6.49 0.49
N LYS A 11 -22.32 5.80 -0.63
CA LYS A 11 -23.52 4.97 -0.85
C LYS A 11 -23.24 3.47 -0.86
N LEU A 12 -22.04 3.04 -1.25
CA LEU A 12 -21.68 1.63 -1.35
C LEU A 12 -20.71 1.17 -0.27
N GLY A 13 -20.21 2.08 0.57
CA GLY A 13 -19.34 1.75 1.69
C GLY A 13 -17.89 1.39 1.28
N PHE A 14 -17.41 1.90 0.14
CA PHE A 14 -16.02 1.71 -0.24
C PHE A 14 -15.11 2.46 0.72
N VAL A 15 -14.04 1.81 1.15
CA VAL A 15 -13.13 2.31 2.20
C VAL A 15 -11.76 2.75 1.68
N GLY A 16 -11.54 2.68 0.38
CA GLY A 16 -10.28 3.08 -0.27
C GLY A 16 -10.40 3.05 -1.78
N VAL A 17 -9.33 3.46 -2.46
CA VAL A 17 -9.24 3.43 -3.93
C VAL A 17 -7.92 2.80 -4.37
N LYS A 18 -7.95 1.97 -5.41
CA LYS A 18 -6.76 1.40 -6.05
C LYS A 18 -6.39 2.16 -7.31
N LEU A 19 -5.12 2.58 -7.38
CA LEU A 19 -4.49 3.07 -8.59
C LEU A 19 -3.49 2.01 -9.09
N HIS A 20 -3.78 1.43 -10.25
CA HIS A 20 -2.90 0.44 -10.86
C HIS A 20 -2.06 1.10 -11.96
N THR A 21 -0.82 1.45 -11.65
CA THR A 21 0.07 2.20 -12.53
C THR A 21 0.25 1.57 -13.91
N ILE A 22 0.41 0.24 -13.97
CA ILE A 22 0.55 -0.50 -15.23
C ILE A 22 -0.82 -0.69 -15.91
N GLY A 23 -1.79 -1.28 -15.19
CA GLY A 23 -3.08 -1.65 -15.77
C GLY A 23 -3.91 -0.46 -16.25
N HIS A 24 -3.80 0.69 -15.59
CA HIS A 24 -4.45 1.94 -16.00
C HIS A 24 -3.55 2.83 -16.86
N ALA A 25 -2.26 2.48 -16.99
CA ALA A 25 -1.23 3.30 -17.65
C ALA A 25 -1.17 4.74 -17.09
N VAL A 26 -1.35 4.89 -15.77
CA VAL A 26 -1.42 6.20 -15.10
C VAL A 26 -0.18 6.43 -14.25
N ASN A 27 0.50 7.54 -14.53
CA ASN A 27 1.52 8.07 -13.64
C ASN A 27 0.85 8.63 -12.38
N PRO A 28 1.14 8.11 -11.17
CA PRO A 28 0.52 8.59 -9.94
C PRO A 28 0.79 10.07 -9.66
N SER A 29 1.89 10.61 -10.16
CA SER A 29 2.26 12.04 -10.04
C SER A 29 1.85 12.88 -11.27
N GLY A 30 1.18 12.29 -12.25
CA GLY A 30 0.58 13.01 -13.37
C GLY A 30 -0.80 13.58 -13.03
N THR A 31 -1.46 14.21 -14.00
CA THR A 31 -2.77 14.86 -13.84
C THR A 31 -3.83 13.87 -13.32
N ASP A 32 -3.93 12.69 -13.95
CA ASP A 32 -4.96 11.71 -13.58
C ASP A 32 -4.68 11.11 -12.18
N GLY A 33 -3.41 10.81 -11.89
CA GLY A 33 -3.01 10.35 -10.55
C GLY A 33 -3.31 11.41 -9.49
N THR A 34 -2.98 12.67 -9.75
CA THR A 34 -3.29 13.79 -8.85
C THR A 34 -4.80 13.90 -8.58
N THR A 35 -5.64 13.73 -9.60
CA THR A 35 -7.11 13.72 -9.43
C THR A 35 -7.57 12.62 -8.47
N VAL A 36 -6.91 11.45 -8.48
CA VAL A 36 -7.20 10.36 -7.53
C VAL A 36 -6.85 10.78 -6.10
N PHE A 37 -5.65 11.35 -5.90
CA PHE A 37 -5.21 11.80 -4.57
C PHE A 37 -6.04 12.96 -4.02
N GLU A 38 -6.42 13.95 -4.85
CA GLU A 38 -7.34 15.03 -4.47
C GLU A 38 -8.68 14.48 -3.99
N ALA A 39 -9.25 13.54 -4.73
CA ALA A 39 -10.51 12.91 -4.36
C ALA A 39 -10.40 12.06 -3.07
N ALA A 40 -9.31 11.32 -2.90
CA ALA A 40 -9.06 10.53 -1.70
C ALA A 40 -8.89 11.44 -0.46
N ASN A 41 -8.17 12.55 -0.60
CA ASN A 41 -7.98 13.54 0.46
C ASN A 41 -9.32 14.17 0.88
N GLU A 42 -10.17 14.58 -0.07
CA GLU A 42 -11.50 15.14 0.23
C GLU A 42 -12.43 14.12 0.92
N LEU A 43 -12.33 12.84 0.55
CA LEU A 43 -13.18 11.78 1.09
C LEU A 43 -12.63 11.14 2.35
N GLY A 44 -11.38 11.43 2.74
CA GLY A 44 -10.72 10.85 3.90
C GLY A 44 -10.47 9.35 3.78
N ILE A 45 -10.13 8.86 2.58
CA ILE A 45 -9.89 7.44 2.30
C ILE A 45 -8.45 7.19 1.86
N PRO A 46 -7.86 6.02 2.17
CA PRO A 46 -6.53 5.65 1.69
C PRO A 46 -6.50 5.36 0.19
N VAL A 47 -5.30 5.55 -0.39
CA VAL A 47 -4.98 5.18 -1.77
C VAL A 47 -4.04 3.99 -1.77
N MET A 48 -4.40 2.89 -2.41
CA MET A 48 -3.48 1.78 -2.67
C MET A 48 -2.91 1.96 -4.09
N VAL A 49 -1.59 1.95 -4.20
CA VAL A 49 -0.89 2.14 -5.49
C VAL A 49 -0.05 0.92 -5.81
N HIS A 50 -0.18 0.39 -7.03
CA HIS A 50 0.72 -0.64 -7.54
C HIS A 50 2.14 -0.07 -7.65
N THR A 51 3.13 -0.72 -7.03
CA THR A 51 4.55 -0.37 -7.12
C THR A 51 5.39 -1.58 -7.52
N GLY A 52 6.40 -1.36 -8.35
CA GLY A 52 7.28 -2.42 -8.81
C GLY A 52 7.87 -2.17 -10.20
N PRO A 53 8.56 -3.17 -10.78
CA PRO A 53 9.12 -3.06 -12.12
C PRO A 53 8.03 -3.05 -13.19
N GLY A 54 8.39 -2.66 -14.40
CA GLY A 54 7.53 -2.71 -15.58
C GLY A 54 7.40 -1.39 -16.31
N ILE A 55 7.22 -0.29 -15.58
CA ILE A 55 7.19 1.07 -16.13
C ILE A 55 7.87 2.06 -15.16
N PRO A 56 8.48 3.15 -15.66
CA PRO A 56 9.27 4.05 -14.82
C PRO A 56 8.49 4.66 -13.63
N PHE A 57 7.23 5.01 -13.83
CA PHE A 57 6.40 5.65 -12.79
C PHE A 57 5.73 4.66 -11.83
N ALA A 58 6.09 3.37 -11.86
CA ALA A 58 5.70 2.39 -10.85
C ALA A 58 6.77 2.21 -9.75
N ALA A 59 7.90 2.88 -9.83
CA ALA A 59 8.88 2.90 -8.75
C ALA A 59 8.27 3.54 -7.48
N PRO A 60 8.56 3.02 -6.27
CA PRO A 60 8.06 3.60 -5.02
C PRO A 60 8.31 5.10 -4.88
N SER A 61 9.50 5.58 -5.25
CA SER A 61 9.85 7.01 -5.18
C SER A 61 9.05 7.90 -6.13
N SER A 62 8.43 7.35 -7.17
CA SER A 62 7.56 8.12 -8.06
C SER A 62 6.33 8.70 -7.35
N LEU A 63 6.01 8.20 -6.15
CA LEU A 63 4.93 8.69 -5.31
C LEU A 63 5.30 9.93 -4.48
N GLN A 64 6.59 10.28 -4.39
CA GLN A 64 7.05 11.39 -3.56
C GLN A 64 6.26 12.69 -3.77
N PRO A 65 6.00 13.18 -5.00
CA PRO A 65 5.25 14.43 -5.18
C PRO A 65 3.83 14.39 -4.60
N GLN A 66 3.19 13.22 -4.59
CA GLN A 66 1.86 13.06 -4.01
C GLN A 66 1.91 12.98 -2.48
N LEU A 67 2.92 12.30 -1.93
CA LEU A 67 3.12 12.20 -0.49
C LEU A 67 3.44 13.56 0.14
N ASP A 68 4.22 14.39 -0.56
CA ASP A 68 4.51 15.76 -0.13
C ASP A 68 3.26 16.66 -0.19
N ARG A 69 2.46 16.51 -1.25
CA ARG A 69 1.28 17.36 -1.49
C ARG A 69 0.07 16.98 -0.62
N PHE A 70 -0.06 15.69 -0.28
CA PHE A 70 -1.21 15.14 0.46
C PHE A 70 -0.76 14.37 1.71
N PRO A 71 -0.19 15.04 2.72
CA PRO A 71 0.39 14.38 3.90
C PRO A 71 -0.63 13.62 4.75
N ASP A 72 -1.90 13.96 4.66
CA ASP A 72 -2.98 13.30 5.42
C ASP A 72 -3.53 12.04 4.72
N VAL A 73 -3.25 11.87 3.42
CA VAL A 73 -3.69 10.69 2.67
C VAL A 73 -2.81 9.51 3.02
N LYS A 74 -3.39 8.46 3.58
CA LYS A 74 -2.69 7.18 3.80
C LYS A 74 -2.47 6.47 2.46
N VAL A 75 -1.25 6.00 2.25
CA VAL A 75 -0.86 5.35 0.99
C VAL A 75 -0.36 3.95 1.26
N VAL A 76 -0.97 2.95 0.61
CA VAL A 76 -0.49 1.58 0.61
C VAL A 76 0.29 1.33 -0.67
N MET A 77 1.58 1.08 -0.56
CA MET A 77 2.42 0.63 -1.67
C MET A 77 2.20 -0.88 -1.87
N ALA A 78 1.32 -1.22 -2.81
CA ALA A 78 1.06 -2.61 -3.16
C ALA A 78 2.29 -3.24 -3.80
N HIS A 79 2.60 -4.47 -3.38
CA HIS A 79 3.79 -5.24 -3.73
C HIS A 79 5.11 -4.64 -3.19
N ALA A 80 5.05 -3.52 -2.46
CA ALA A 80 6.20 -2.87 -1.82
C ALA A 80 7.47 -2.87 -2.70
N GLY A 81 7.30 -2.46 -3.97
CA GLY A 81 8.39 -2.46 -4.96
C GLY A 81 8.70 -3.83 -5.58
N HIS A 82 7.87 -4.86 -5.32
CA HIS A 82 7.95 -6.19 -5.97
C HIS A 82 9.30 -6.90 -5.79
N GLY A 83 9.88 -6.83 -4.60
CA GLY A 83 11.19 -7.38 -4.27
C GLY A 83 12.38 -6.55 -4.80
N ILE A 84 12.34 -6.14 -6.06
CA ILE A 84 13.44 -5.42 -6.72
C ILE A 84 13.62 -4.01 -6.13
N PHE A 85 12.53 -3.28 -5.89
CA PHE A 85 12.54 -1.93 -5.33
C PHE A 85 12.12 -1.89 -3.85
N SER A 86 12.20 -3.04 -3.13
CA SER A 86 11.78 -3.10 -1.73
C SER A 86 12.59 -2.17 -0.81
N GLY A 87 13.89 -2.01 -1.06
CA GLY A 87 14.72 -1.03 -0.33
C GLY A 87 14.23 0.41 -0.51
N GLU A 88 13.80 0.75 -1.73
CA GLU A 88 13.21 2.06 -2.03
C GLU A 88 11.85 2.24 -1.34
N ALA A 89 10.99 1.21 -1.34
CA ALA A 89 9.71 1.24 -0.64
C ALA A 89 9.89 1.41 0.88
N ILE A 90 10.88 0.74 1.48
CA ILE A 90 11.25 0.89 2.90
C ILE A 90 11.71 2.34 3.17
N ALA A 91 12.60 2.88 2.34
CA ALA A 91 13.07 4.26 2.49
C ALA A 91 11.91 5.26 2.41
N MET A 92 10.98 5.07 1.47
CA MET A 92 9.77 5.89 1.39
C MET A 92 8.92 5.77 2.67
N GLY A 93 8.77 4.57 3.23
CA GLY A 93 8.07 4.37 4.50
C GLY A 93 8.75 5.03 5.70
N GLN A 94 10.09 5.14 5.70
CA GLN A 94 10.84 5.86 6.75
C GLN A 94 10.66 7.39 6.66
N ILE A 95 10.64 7.92 5.44
CA ILE A 95 10.51 9.37 5.19
C ILE A 95 9.05 9.82 5.40
N TYR A 96 8.09 8.99 5.01
CA TYR A 96 6.67 9.33 4.96
C TYR A 96 5.85 8.44 5.92
N PRO A 97 5.47 8.94 7.11
CA PRO A 97 4.74 8.16 8.11
C PRO A 97 3.34 7.70 7.65
N GLN A 98 2.78 8.34 6.62
CA GLN A 98 1.50 7.94 6.02
C GLN A 98 1.62 6.75 5.04
N VAL A 99 2.83 6.22 4.79
CA VAL A 99 3.07 5.08 3.89
C VAL A 99 2.97 3.76 4.64
N TYR A 100 2.24 2.82 4.06
CA TYR A 100 2.09 1.43 4.46
C TYR A 100 2.58 0.53 3.33
N LEU A 101 3.15 -0.63 3.65
CA LEU A 101 3.66 -1.58 2.68
C LEU A 101 2.79 -2.85 2.65
N GLU A 102 2.38 -3.28 1.47
CA GLU A 102 1.74 -4.58 1.23
C GLU A 102 2.73 -5.40 0.37
N PRO A 103 3.39 -6.42 0.95
CA PRO A 103 4.57 -7.05 0.36
C PRO A 103 4.26 -8.30 -0.47
N SER A 104 3.10 -8.43 -1.09
CA SER A 104 2.86 -9.52 -2.03
C SER A 104 3.95 -9.59 -3.11
N TRP A 105 4.39 -10.81 -3.45
CA TRP A 105 5.51 -11.09 -4.37
C TRP A 105 6.91 -10.69 -3.85
N CYS A 106 7.03 -10.23 -2.62
CA CYS A 106 8.32 -10.01 -1.98
C CYS A 106 8.87 -11.29 -1.36
N THR A 107 10.18 -11.37 -1.23
CA THR A 107 10.83 -12.49 -0.57
C THR A 107 10.73 -12.38 0.95
N PHE A 108 10.96 -13.49 1.66
CA PHE A 108 11.08 -13.53 3.12
C PHE A 108 11.99 -12.42 3.68
N TYR A 109 13.17 -12.22 3.08
CA TYR A 109 14.13 -11.19 3.53
C TYR A 109 13.58 -9.76 3.36
N ASN A 110 12.85 -9.49 2.27
CA ASN A 110 12.25 -8.19 2.05
C ASN A 110 11.16 -7.92 3.09
N VAL A 111 10.28 -8.89 3.33
CA VAL A 111 9.18 -8.75 4.31
C VAL A 111 9.73 -8.56 5.72
N GLY A 112 10.76 -9.35 6.11
CA GLY A 112 11.43 -9.19 7.39
C GLY A 112 12.01 -7.78 7.57
N ALA A 113 12.75 -7.28 6.58
CA ALA A 113 13.30 -5.93 6.62
C ALA A 113 12.21 -4.84 6.72
N MET A 114 11.06 -5.01 6.07
CA MET A 114 9.93 -4.07 6.18
C MET A 114 9.38 -4.03 7.61
N VAL A 115 9.17 -5.19 8.23
CA VAL A 115 8.67 -5.29 9.61
C VAL A 115 9.68 -4.72 10.59
N ASP A 116 10.97 -5.06 10.43
CA ASP A 116 12.04 -4.60 11.33
C ASP A 116 12.22 -3.08 11.29
N VAL A 117 12.08 -2.47 10.11
CA VAL A 117 12.34 -1.03 9.92
C VAL A 117 11.12 -0.16 10.16
N LEU A 118 9.92 -0.60 9.73
CA LEU A 118 8.70 0.22 9.78
C LEU A 118 7.75 -0.17 10.92
N GLY A 119 7.96 -1.33 11.53
CA GLY A 119 7.03 -1.90 12.50
C GLY A 119 5.88 -2.69 11.85
N PRO A 120 5.32 -3.68 12.58
CA PRO A 120 4.25 -4.52 12.08
C PRO A 120 2.93 -3.78 11.81
N GLU A 121 2.74 -2.61 12.43
CA GLU A 121 1.57 -1.74 12.25
C GLU A 121 1.52 -1.05 10.88
N ARG A 122 2.65 -1.04 10.14
CA ARG A 122 2.73 -0.44 8.80
C ARG A 122 3.00 -1.44 7.69
N VAL A 123 3.01 -2.74 8.01
CA VAL A 123 3.16 -3.83 7.03
C VAL A 123 1.88 -4.65 7.01
N LEU A 124 1.20 -4.66 5.86
CA LEU A 124 -0.11 -5.28 5.69
C LEU A 124 0.02 -6.62 4.96
N PHE A 125 -0.57 -7.68 5.49
CA PHE A 125 -0.67 -8.94 4.75
C PHE A 125 -1.49 -8.74 3.46
N GLY A 126 -0.96 -9.28 2.37
CA GLY A 126 -1.63 -9.36 1.09
C GLY A 126 -0.99 -10.43 0.20
N SER A 127 -1.72 -10.88 -0.81
CA SER A 127 -1.29 -11.97 -1.69
C SER A 127 -1.38 -11.63 -3.17
N ASP A 128 -2.07 -10.54 -3.52
CA ASP A 128 -2.42 -10.13 -4.88
C ASP A 128 -3.32 -11.13 -5.63
N LEU A 129 -3.01 -12.42 -5.54
CA LEU A 129 -3.77 -13.49 -6.19
C LEU A 129 -4.15 -14.59 -5.18
N PRO A 130 -5.33 -15.23 -5.32
CA PRO A 130 -5.77 -16.29 -4.42
C PRO A 130 -4.77 -17.45 -4.31
N GLY A 131 -4.12 -17.83 -5.40
CA GLY A 131 -3.12 -18.90 -5.41
C GLY A 131 -1.84 -18.58 -4.63
N ASN A 132 -1.56 -17.30 -4.39
CA ASN A 132 -0.39 -16.85 -3.63
C ASN A 132 -0.65 -16.74 -2.10
N VAL A 133 -1.90 -16.87 -1.66
CA VAL A 133 -2.26 -16.76 -0.23
C VAL A 133 -1.45 -17.71 0.65
N PRO A 134 -1.37 -19.04 0.39
CA PRO A 134 -0.60 -19.94 1.26
C PRO A 134 0.89 -19.57 1.31
N ILE A 135 1.47 -19.16 0.19
CA ILE A 135 2.88 -18.77 0.10
C ILE A 135 3.14 -17.54 0.98
N GLN A 136 2.28 -16.55 0.90
CA GLN A 136 2.43 -15.32 1.69
C GLN A 136 2.19 -15.58 3.19
N ILE A 137 1.24 -16.44 3.55
CA ILE A 137 1.05 -16.87 4.94
C ILE A 137 2.33 -17.53 5.49
N ASP A 138 2.89 -18.46 4.74
CA ASP A 138 4.11 -19.16 5.16
C ASP A 138 5.31 -18.20 5.26
N THR A 139 5.41 -17.23 4.36
CA THR A 139 6.44 -16.18 4.41
C THR A 139 6.35 -15.38 5.70
N PHE A 140 5.18 -14.89 6.10
CA PHE A 140 5.01 -14.14 7.34
C PHE A 140 5.21 -15.00 8.58
N LYS A 141 4.70 -16.24 8.59
CA LYS A 141 4.92 -17.18 9.72
C LYS A 141 6.38 -17.54 9.94
N ALA A 142 7.13 -17.67 8.84
CA ALA A 142 8.57 -17.98 8.92
C ALA A 142 9.39 -16.85 9.57
N LEU A 143 8.87 -15.62 9.65
CA LEU A 143 9.53 -14.50 10.34
C LEU A 143 9.60 -14.70 11.87
N GLY A 144 8.77 -15.57 12.44
CA GLY A 144 8.76 -15.81 13.88
C GLY A 144 8.35 -14.58 14.70
N LEU A 145 7.42 -13.81 14.20
CA LEU A 145 6.91 -12.59 14.87
C LEU A 145 6.25 -12.93 16.22
N SER A 146 6.23 -11.97 17.14
CA SER A 146 5.40 -12.09 18.35
C SER A 146 3.93 -12.20 17.97
N LYS A 147 3.11 -12.77 18.85
CA LYS A 147 1.66 -12.91 18.62
C LYS A 147 0.99 -11.55 18.31
N ASP A 148 1.37 -10.50 19.02
CA ASP A 148 0.81 -9.17 18.81
C ASP A 148 1.21 -8.60 17.43
N ALA A 149 2.45 -8.82 16.99
CA ALA A 149 2.93 -8.43 15.67
C ALA A 149 2.25 -9.24 14.56
N GLU A 150 2.03 -10.54 14.74
CA GLU A 150 1.25 -11.35 13.80
C GLU A 150 -0.19 -10.84 13.66
N GLU A 151 -0.87 -10.52 14.76
CA GLU A 151 -2.22 -9.97 14.71
C GLU A 151 -2.28 -8.62 13.97
N LEU A 152 -1.26 -7.78 14.10
CA LEU A 152 -1.14 -6.53 13.35
C LEU A 152 -1.01 -6.80 11.85
N VAL A 153 0.00 -7.54 11.42
CA VAL A 153 0.26 -7.78 10.00
C VAL A 153 -0.87 -8.53 9.31
N PHE A 154 -1.50 -9.51 10.00
CA PHE A 154 -2.58 -10.32 9.41
C PHE A 154 -3.97 -9.67 9.44
N GLY A 155 -4.12 -8.48 10.00
CA GLY A 155 -5.43 -7.84 9.88
C GLY A 155 -5.66 -6.58 10.70
N LYS A 156 -5.15 -6.46 11.95
CA LYS A 156 -5.42 -5.29 12.79
C LYS A 156 -5.00 -3.98 12.14
N ALA A 157 -3.77 -3.92 11.59
CA ALA A 157 -3.27 -2.74 10.91
C ALA A 157 -4.13 -2.36 9.69
N ALA A 158 -4.58 -3.34 8.90
CA ALA A 158 -5.48 -3.08 7.78
C ALA A 158 -6.87 -2.60 8.25
N LYS A 159 -7.41 -3.19 9.33
CA LYS A 159 -8.68 -2.73 9.91
C LYS A 159 -8.62 -1.27 10.35
N GLU A 160 -7.56 -0.88 11.04
CA GLU A 160 -7.34 0.50 11.48
C GLU A 160 -7.18 1.44 10.30
N LEU A 161 -6.34 1.08 9.33
CA LEU A 161 -6.08 1.89 8.15
C LEU A 161 -7.34 2.16 7.32
N PHE A 162 -8.12 1.11 7.05
CA PHE A 162 -9.34 1.18 6.23
C PHE A 162 -10.61 1.46 7.04
N GLN A 163 -10.50 1.64 8.37
CA GLN A 163 -11.61 1.93 9.29
C GLN A 163 -12.77 0.92 9.15
N ILE A 164 -12.44 -0.37 9.02
CA ILE A 164 -13.41 -1.47 8.93
C ILE A 164 -13.55 -2.19 10.26
N ASN A 165 -14.82 -2.48 10.61
CA ASN A 165 -15.22 -3.16 11.86
C ASN A 165 -15.07 -4.69 11.77
#